data_fbe0a594a29a6b1dd79840aa02be5e9e
#
_entry.id   fbe0a594a29a6b1dd79840aa02be5e9e
#
_cell.length_a   1.000
_cell.length_b   1.000
_cell.length_c   1.000
_cell.angle_alpha   90.00
_cell.angle_beta   90.00
_cell.angle_gamma   90.00
#
_symmetry.space_group_name_H-M   'P 1'
#
loop_
_entity.id
_entity.type
_entity.pdbx_description
1 polymer ?
#
loop_
_entity_poly.entity_id
_entity_poly.type
_entity_poly.pdbx_seq_one_letter_code
_entity_poly.pdbx_strand_id
1 'polypeptide(L)'
;MSMLTPPGMGGKYRITGDKYPRMRRRRRGRLGVALVASVAALGLVGWGTLQLIDLFTGGGEKASAAGPKADCATKASPSADTKKAPVPKPGTITVNVFNATDRSGLAKSTADELQKRGFKIGDVGNASKEYDKKVKGTGILLGAPSALNSSLPVLATQLAGAEKRADTRKGAAVDLILGTAFKGLTPKAAADQALAALANPSPAPTSSTKGC
;
A
#
# COMPACT_ATOMS: atom_id res chain seq x y z
N MET A 1 59.71 34.43 -12.42
CA MET A 1 59.94 34.56 -10.95
C MET A 1 59.53 33.25 -10.31
N SER A 2 60.55 32.41 -9.94
CA SER A 2 60.32 31.08 -9.34
C SER A 2 60.07 31.26 -7.89
N MET A 3 58.89 30.79 -7.41
CA MET A 3 58.63 30.72 -5.99
C MET A 3 59.31 29.49 -5.41
N LEU A 4 60.25 29.73 -4.55
CA LEU A 4 61.04 28.74 -3.83
C LEU A 4 60.13 27.97 -2.88
N THR A 5 60.08 26.69 -3.05
CA THR A 5 59.57 25.74 -2.06
C THR A 5 60.55 25.63 -0.88
N PRO A 6 60.19 25.83 0.37
CA PRO A 6 61.13 25.72 1.47
C PRO A 6 61.56 24.25 1.65
N PRO A 7 62.88 24.01 1.81
CA PRO A 7 63.40 22.68 2.06
C PRO A 7 63.20 22.33 3.54
N GLY A 8 62.55 21.22 3.84
CA GLY A 8 62.59 20.72 5.21
C GLY A 8 61.35 20.08 5.80
N MET A 9 60.31 19.69 5.03
CA MET A 9 59.21 18.88 5.58
C MET A 9 59.19 17.47 4.99
N GLY A 10 60.30 16.81 4.99
CA GLY A 10 60.45 15.37 4.78
C GLY A 10 60.32 14.61 6.10
N GLY A 11 59.24 14.76 6.82
CA GLY A 11 58.96 13.97 7.99
C GLY A 11 58.68 12.53 7.58
N LYS A 12 59.67 11.66 7.77
CA LYS A 12 59.53 10.21 7.68
C LYS A 12 58.59 9.75 8.80
N TYR A 13 57.29 9.76 8.54
CA TYR A 13 56.32 9.17 9.46
C TYR A 13 56.41 7.65 9.34
N ARG A 14 57.16 7.04 10.23
CA ARG A 14 57.26 5.58 10.35
C ARG A 14 56.10 5.13 11.23
N ILE A 15 55.01 4.62 10.63
CA ILE A 15 53.98 3.95 11.37
C ILE A 15 54.47 2.59 11.82
N THR A 16 55.04 2.51 13.00
CA THR A 16 55.36 1.26 13.71
C THR A 16 54.22 0.98 14.69
N GLY A 17 53.17 0.33 14.25
CA GLY A 17 52.04 0.00 15.06
C GLY A 17 51.44 -1.37 14.76
N ASP A 18 52.13 -2.45 15.12
CA ASP A 18 51.62 -3.83 15.03
C ASP A 18 50.67 -4.21 16.17
N LYS A 19 50.12 -3.26 16.91
CA LYS A 19 49.20 -3.54 18.01
C LYS A 19 47.87 -2.83 17.82
N TYR A 20 47.05 -3.30 16.86
CA TYR A 20 45.63 -3.01 16.91
C TYR A 20 44.98 -3.94 17.96
N PRO A 21 44.28 -3.42 18.98
CA PRO A 21 43.51 -4.25 19.90
C PRO A 21 42.39 -4.91 19.11
N ARG A 22 42.53 -6.21 18.85
CA ARG A 22 41.44 -7.00 18.25
C ARG A 22 40.30 -7.05 19.25
N MET A 23 39.24 -6.31 18.99
CA MET A 23 37.99 -6.43 19.76
C MET A 23 37.45 -7.84 19.60
N ARG A 24 37.57 -8.60 20.69
CA ARG A 24 37.07 -9.97 20.80
C ARG A 24 35.52 -9.90 20.75
N ARG A 25 34.92 -10.13 19.58
CA ARG A 25 33.49 -10.22 19.40
C ARG A 25 32.93 -11.28 20.34
N ARG A 26 32.16 -10.86 21.33
CA ARG A 26 31.41 -11.76 22.23
C ARG A 26 30.38 -12.56 21.43
N ARG A 27 30.75 -13.74 20.95
CA ARG A 27 29.85 -14.65 20.20
C ARG A 27 28.70 -15.20 21.05
N ARG A 28 28.80 -15.15 22.38
CA ARG A 28 27.77 -15.68 23.30
C ARG A 28 26.46 -14.89 23.32
N GLY A 29 26.47 -13.58 23.05
CA GLY A 29 25.26 -12.78 22.97
C GLY A 29 24.39 -13.08 21.74
N ARG A 30 25.01 -13.49 20.62
CA ARG A 30 24.29 -13.81 19.39
C ARG A 30 23.49 -15.11 19.47
N LEU A 31 23.99 -16.09 20.22
CA LEU A 31 23.28 -17.35 20.46
C LEU A 31 22.04 -17.14 21.35
N GLY A 32 22.15 -16.26 22.37
CA GLY A 32 21.00 -15.91 23.22
C GLY A 32 19.89 -15.19 22.44
N VAL A 33 20.28 -14.21 21.59
CA VAL A 33 19.29 -13.50 20.75
C VAL A 33 18.66 -14.43 19.72
N ALA A 34 19.41 -15.36 19.13
CA ALA A 34 18.87 -16.33 18.18
C ALA A 34 17.87 -17.30 18.84
N LEU A 35 18.12 -17.74 20.08
CA LEU A 35 17.22 -18.58 20.84
C LEU A 35 15.90 -17.86 21.19
N VAL A 36 15.98 -16.62 21.64
CA VAL A 36 14.78 -15.82 21.94
C VAL A 36 13.97 -15.54 20.67
N ALA A 37 14.64 -15.23 19.56
CA ALA A 37 13.97 -14.99 18.28
C ALA A 37 13.27 -16.25 17.75
N SER A 38 13.86 -17.44 17.92
CA SER A 38 13.24 -18.69 17.48
C SER A 38 12.02 -19.06 18.31
N VAL A 39 12.04 -18.86 19.63
CA VAL A 39 10.88 -19.09 20.51
C VAL A 39 9.76 -18.10 20.19
N ALA A 40 10.08 -16.84 19.94
CA ALA A 40 9.08 -15.83 19.53
C ALA A 40 8.43 -16.16 18.18
N ALA A 41 9.23 -16.62 17.21
CA ALA A 41 8.72 -17.03 15.90
C ALA A 41 7.77 -18.25 16.00
N LEU A 42 8.13 -19.25 16.79
CA LEU A 42 7.28 -20.42 17.03
C LEU A 42 5.99 -20.07 17.78
N GLY A 43 6.06 -19.12 18.72
CA GLY A 43 4.88 -18.58 19.42
C GLY A 43 3.91 -17.87 18.49
N LEU A 44 4.43 -17.04 17.56
CA LEU A 44 3.61 -16.35 16.57
C LEU A 44 2.97 -17.30 15.56
N VAL A 45 3.70 -18.33 15.12
CA VAL A 45 3.14 -19.35 14.22
C VAL A 45 2.06 -20.18 14.93
N GLY A 46 2.29 -20.59 16.18
CA GLY A 46 1.28 -21.32 16.97
C GLY A 46 0.03 -20.50 17.25
N TRP A 47 0.19 -19.22 17.61
CA TRP A 47 -0.94 -18.31 17.83
C TRP A 47 -1.70 -18.03 16.54
N GLY A 48 -0.98 -17.80 15.43
CA GLY A 48 -1.59 -17.53 14.12
C GLY A 48 -2.39 -18.72 13.58
N THR A 49 -1.91 -19.96 13.78
CA THR A 49 -2.67 -21.16 13.37
C THR A 49 -3.93 -21.37 14.19
N LEU A 50 -3.91 -21.10 15.50
CA LEU A 50 -5.12 -21.16 16.33
C LEU A 50 -6.16 -20.13 15.89
N GLN A 51 -5.77 -18.89 15.58
CA GLN A 51 -6.68 -17.88 15.06
C GLN A 51 -7.25 -18.24 13.69
N LEU A 52 -6.44 -18.89 12.85
CA LEU A 52 -6.89 -19.31 11.52
C LEU A 52 -7.92 -20.46 11.64
N ILE A 53 -7.71 -21.40 12.56
CA ILE A 53 -8.65 -22.50 12.82
C ILE A 53 -9.97 -21.94 13.37
N ASP A 54 -9.92 -20.96 14.27
CA ASP A 54 -11.11 -20.31 14.82
C ASP A 54 -11.92 -19.57 13.74
N LEU A 55 -11.23 -18.98 12.77
CA LEU A 55 -11.86 -18.28 11.64
C LEU A 55 -12.50 -19.22 10.63
N PHE A 56 -11.92 -20.43 10.43
CA PHE A 56 -12.39 -21.40 9.43
C PHE A 56 -13.33 -22.47 9.99
N THR A 57 -13.28 -22.75 11.31
CA THR A 57 -14.08 -23.80 11.96
C THR A 57 -15.26 -23.23 12.75
N GLY A 58 -15.46 -21.88 12.79
CA GLY A 58 -16.58 -21.27 13.52
C GLY A 58 -16.56 -21.68 14.99
N GLY A 59 -16.01 -20.80 15.85
CA GLY A 59 -15.76 -20.97 17.28
C GLY A 59 -16.65 -21.95 17.99
N GLY A 60 -16.00 -22.90 18.62
CA GLY A 60 -16.65 -23.93 19.39
C GLY A 60 -17.39 -23.40 20.58
N GLU A 61 -18.67 -23.67 20.66
CA GLU A 61 -19.42 -23.66 21.90
C GLU A 61 -19.92 -25.04 22.24
N LYS A 62 -19.78 -25.31 23.50
CA LYS A 62 -20.01 -26.51 24.26
C LYS A 62 -21.25 -27.32 23.85
N ALA A 63 -21.04 -28.57 23.64
CA ALA A 63 -22.08 -29.58 23.53
C ALA A 63 -23.03 -29.55 24.71
N SER A 64 -24.32 -29.44 24.43
CA SER A 64 -25.39 -30.02 25.28
C SER A 64 -26.43 -30.59 24.34
N ALA A 65 -26.61 -31.88 24.49
CA ALA A 65 -27.55 -32.71 23.76
C ALA A 65 -28.99 -32.38 24.14
N ALA A 66 -29.86 -32.21 23.14
CA ALA A 66 -31.24 -32.72 23.15
C ALA A 66 -31.97 -32.33 21.83
N GLY A 67 -32.35 -33.31 21.03
CA GLY A 67 -33.62 -33.51 20.34
C GLY A 67 -33.99 -32.60 19.16
N PRO A 68 -34.58 -33.21 18.11
CA PRO A 68 -34.80 -32.54 16.83
C PRO A 68 -36.14 -31.78 16.83
N LYS A 69 -36.09 -30.47 16.47
CA LYS A 69 -37.23 -29.77 15.85
C LYS A 69 -36.71 -28.79 14.79
N ALA A 70 -37.15 -29.05 13.58
CA ALA A 70 -37.00 -28.19 12.45
C ALA A 70 -37.74 -26.87 12.71
N ASP A 71 -37.01 -25.78 12.71
CA ASP A 71 -37.53 -24.45 12.44
C ASP A 71 -36.45 -23.70 11.65
N CYS A 72 -36.66 -23.59 10.34
CA CYS A 72 -35.93 -22.70 9.48
C CYS A 72 -36.24 -21.24 9.89
N ALA A 73 -35.66 -20.78 10.98
CA ALA A 73 -35.59 -19.36 11.26
C ALA A 73 -34.41 -18.78 10.51
N THR A 74 -34.69 -18.17 9.40
CA THR A 74 -33.78 -17.29 8.64
C THR A 74 -33.30 -16.18 9.57
N LYS A 75 -32.20 -16.43 10.28
CA LYS A 75 -31.47 -15.36 10.95
C LYS A 75 -30.77 -14.58 9.86
N ALA A 76 -31.45 -13.57 9.32
CA ALA A 76 -30.82 -12.52 8.58
C ALA A 76 -29.72 -11.95 9.48
N SER A 77 -28.48 -12.28 9.16
CA SER A 77 -27.32 -11.58 9.71
C SER A 77 -27.55 -10.09 9.41
N PRO A 78 -27.51 -9.18 10.37
CA PRO A 78 -27.59 -7.77 10.06
C PRO A 78 -26.37 -7.46 9.17
N SER A 79 -26.62 -7.32 7.88
CA SER A 79 -25.70 -6.61 7.01
C SER A 79 -25.48 -5.29 7.71
N ALA A 80 -24.27 -5.11 8.23
CA ALA A 80 -23.86 -3.81 8.72
C ALA A 80 -24.13 -2.84 7.57
N ASP A 81 -25.16 -2.02 7.71
CA ASP A 81 -25.38 -0.83 6.91
C ASP A 81 -24.15 0.06 7.13
N THR A 82 -23.08 -0.29 6.46
CA THR A 82 -21.98 0.63 6.26
C THR A 82 -22.61 1.73 5.41
N LYS A 83 -23.09 2.81 6.04
CA LYS A 83 -23.47 4.04 5.36
C LYS A 83 -22.31 4.38 4.44
N LYS A 84 -22.41 3.94 3.19
CA LYS A 84 -21.41 4.17 2.16
C LYS A 84 -21.31 5.68 2.03
N ALA A 85 -20.16 6.24 2.43
CA ALA A 85 -19.93 7.66 2.31
C ALA A 85 -20.23 8.08 0.86
N PRO A 86 -20.90 9.22 0.62
CA PRO A 86 -21.22 9.66 -0.72
C PRO A 86 -19.94 9.72 -1.56
N VAL A 87 -20.00 9.14 -2.76
CA VAL A 87 -18.87 9.12 -3.68
C VAL A 87 -18.52 10.56 -4.05
N PRO A 88 -17.31 11.06 -3.76
CA PRO A 88 -16.94 12.43 -4.06
C PRO A 88 -16.87 12.65 -5.57
N LYS A 89 -17.29 13.84 -6.00
CA LYS A 89 -17.17 14.23 -7.42
C LYS A 89 -15.68 14.45 -7.78
N PRO A 90 -15.23 14.13 -9.00
CA PRO A 90 -13.84 14.35 -9.42
C PRO A 90 -13.31 15.74 -9.10
N GLY A 91 -14.13 16.79 -9.30
CA GLY A 91 -13.75 18.19 -9.04
C GLY A 91 -13.50 18.55 -7.57
N THR A 92 -13.83 17.68 -6.63
CA THR A 92 -13.51 17.87 -5.22
C THR A 92 -12.24 17.15 -4.78
N ILE A 93 -11.67 16.31 -5.66
CA ILE A 93 -10.49 15.50 -5.39
C ILE A 93 -9.26 16.21 -5.93
N THR A 94 -8.28 16.49 -5.06
CA THR A 94 -6.96 16.98 -5.46
C THR A 94 -6.03 15.80 -5.66
N VAL A 95 -5.46 15.67 -6.86
CA VAL A 95 -4.57 14.58 -7.26
C VAL A 95 -3.18 15.14 -7.54
N ASN A 96 -2.19 14.64 -6.82
CA ASN A 96 -0.78 14.83 -7.16
C ASN A 96 -0.36 13.70 -8.09
N VAL A 97 0.44 14.00 -9.11
CA VAL A 97 0.85 13.02 -10.11
C VAL A 97 2.37 12.90 -10.14
N PHE A 98 2.87 11.72 -9.81
CA PHE A 98 4.30 11.45 -9.73
C PHE A 98 4.73 10.35 -10.69
N ASN A 99 5.84 10.59 -11.37
CA ASN A 99 6.43 9.62 -12.29
C ASN A 99 7.49 8.77 -11.58
N ALA A 100 7.27 7.47 -11.49
CA ALA A 100 8.25 6.51 -10.97
C ALA A 100 8.92 5.71 -12.10
N THR A 101 8.95 6.24 -13.33
CA THR A 101 9.54 5.57 -14.51
C THR A 101 10.67 6.41 -15.12
N ASP A 102 11.42 5.81 -16.04
CA ASP A 102 12.46 6.51 -16.82
C ASP A 102 11.88 7.40 -17.96
N ARG A 103 10.57 7.35 -18.21
CA ARG A 103 9.93 8.13 -19.27
C ARG A 103 9.68 9.57 -18.83
N SER A 104 10.28 10.53 -19.51
CA SER A 104 10.09 11.96 -19.20
C SER A 104 8.70 12.46 -19.62
N GLY A 105 8.18 13.47 -18.94
CA GLY A 105 6.92 14.15 -19.26
C GLY A 105 5.65 13.38 -18.92
N LEU A 106 5.75 12.12 -18.46
CA LEU A 106 4.62 11.23 -18.22
C LEU A 106 3.67 11.77 -17.15
N ALA A 107 4.21 12.28 -16.03
CA ALA A 107 3.39 12.86 -14.98
C ALA A 107 2.60 14.07 -15.47
N LYS A 108 3.26 14.96 -16.24
CA LYS A 108 2.59 16.16 -16.76
C LYS A 108 1.47 15.80 -17.71
N SER A 109 1.72 14.94 -18.70
CA SER A 109 0.68 14.54 -19.67
C SER A 109 -0.51 13.85 -18.99
N THR A 110 -0.24 13.03 -17.97
CA THR A 110 -1.29 12.36 -17.19
C THR A 110 -2.08 13.36 -16.34
N ALA A 111 -1.41 14.35 -15.73
CA ALA A 111 -2.05 15.40 -14.97
C ALA A 111 -2.97 16.26 -15.86
N ASP A 112 -2.47 16.68 -17.04
CA ASP A 112 -3.25 17.44 -18.02
C ASP A 112 -4.52 16.66 -18.46
N GLU A 113 -4.42 15.34 -18.63
CA GLU A 113 -5.56 14.49 -18.97
C GLU A 113 -6.55 14.35 -17.81
N LEU A 114 -6.07 14.16 -16.57
CA LEU A 114 -6.93 14.11 -15.38
C LEU A 114 -7.65 15.47 -15.17
N GLN A 115 -6.98 16.58 -15.43
CA GLN A 115 -7.59 17.89 -15.35
C GLN A 115 -8.75 18.05 -16.36
N LYS A 116 -8.57 17.58 -17.60
CA LYS A 116 -9.64 17.53 -18.61
C LYS A 116 -10.83 16.65 -18.19
N ARG A 117 -10.58 15.66 -17.33
CA ARG A 117 -11.61 14.78 -16.74
C ARG A 117 -12.25 15.35 -15.49
N GLY A 118 -11.86 16.58 -15.10
CA GLY A 118 -12.47 17.35 -14.03
C GLY A 118 -11.83 17.16 -12.66
N PHE A 119 -10.69 16.49 -12.54
CA PHE A 119 -9.94 16.42 -11.28
C PHE A 119 -9.17 17.73 -11.03
N LYS A 120 -9.00 18.08 -9.75
CA LYS A 120 -8.07 19.14 -9.36
C LYS A 120 -6.66 18.54 -9.34
N ILE A 121 -5.72 19.22 -9.98
CA ILE A 121 -4.32 18.80 -9.98
C ILE A 121 -3.57 19.61 -8.93
N GLY A 122 -2.83 18.89 -8.07
CA GLY A 122 -1.88 19.44 -7.12
C GLY A 122 -0.46 19.38 -7.68
N ASP A 123 0.44 18.71 -6.95
CA ASP A 123 1.84 18.62 -7.34
C ASP A 123 2.04 17.65 -8.52
N VAL A 124 2.95 18.03 -9.43
CA VAL A 124 3.31 17.19 -10.59
C VAL A 124 4.83 17.08 -10.66
N GLY A 125 5.36 15.87 -10.66
CA GLY A 125 6.81 15.67 -10.63
C GLY A 125 7.26 14.23 -10.73
N ASN A 126 8.48 13.99 -10.29
CA ASN A 126 9.01 12.64 -10.15
C ASN A 126 8.66 12.07 -8.78
N ALA A 127 8.50 10.76 -8.72
CA ALA A 127 8.26 10.06 -7.47
C ALA A 127 9.46 10.18 -6.52
N SER A 128 9.18 10.06 -5.22
CA SER A 128 10.23 10.01 -4.20
C SER A 128 11.15 8.80 -4.40
N LYS A 129 12.34 8.84 -3.82
CA LYS A 129 13.34 7.74 -3.88
C LYS A 129 12.78 6.40 -3.40
N GLU A 130 11.72 6.42 -2.63
CA GLU A 130 11.02 5.22 -2.17
C GLU A 130 10.32 4.49 -3.31
N TYR A 131 9.71 5.24 -4.25
CA TYR A 131 8.93 4.71 -5.37
C TYR A 131 9.66 4.77 -6.71
N ASP A 132 10.65 5.65 -6.86
CA ASP A 132 11.37 5.85 -8.11
C ASP A 132 11.91 4.52 -8.66
N LYS A 133 11.51 4.17 -9.89
CA LYS A 133 11.87 2.94 -10.63
C LYS A 133 11.48 1.62 -9.92
N LYS A 134 10.72 1.69 -8.83
CA LYS A 134 10.32 0.50 -8.05
C LYS A 134 8.89 0.07 -8.30
N VAL A 135 8.08 0.90 -8.92
CA VAL A 135 6.67 0.60 -9.23
C VAL A 135 6.59 -0.13 -10.57
N LYS A 136 6.53 -1.46 -10.51
CA LYS A 136 6.48 -2.33 -11.71
C LYS A 136 5.08 -2.40 -12.34
N GLY A 137 4.01 -2.18 -11.54
CA GLY A 137 2.62 -2.19 -12.00
C GLY A 137 2.25 -0.95 -12.82
N THR A 138 0.95 -0.81 -13.11
CA THR A 138 0.39 0.36 -13.81
C THR A 138 0.60 1.64 -13.00
N GLY A 139 0.40 1.54 -11.67
CA GLY A 139 0.62 2.65 -10.74
C GLY A 139 0.15 2.31 -9.34
N ILE A 140 0.44 3.23 -8.43
CA ILE A 140 -0.01 3.17 -7.03
C ILE A 140 -0.81 4.43 -6.74
N LEU A 141 -1.94 4.26 -6.07
CA LEU A 141 -2.80 5.32 -5.55
C LEU A 141 -2.59 5.39 -4.04
N LEU A 142 -2.04 6.51 -3.56
CA LEU A 142 -1.81 6.74 -2.14
C LEU A 142 -2.75 7.80 -1.60
N GLY A 143 -3.21 7.61 -0.37
CA GLY A 143 -4.02 8.61 0.32
C GLY A 143 -4.16 8.29 1.79
N ALA A 144 -4.79 9.21 2.53
CA ALA A 144 -5.16 8.95 3.91
C ALA A 144 -6.05 7.70 4.03
N PRO A 145 -6.11 7.03 5.19
CA PRO A 145 -6.99 5.87 5.39
C PRO A 145 -8.45 6.13 5.01
N SER A 146 -8.97 7.34 5.25
CA SER A 146 -10.32 7.76 4.83
C SER A 146 -10.50 7.80 3.31
N ALA A 147 -9.44 8.00 2.55
CA ALA A 147 -9.49 8.05 1.09
C ALA A 147 -9.70 6.67 0.45
N LEU A 148 -9.39 5.56 1.17
CA LEU A 148 -9.57 4.19 0.65
C LEU A 148 -11.00 3.90 0.22
N ASN A 149 -11.98 4.46 0.92
CA ASN A 149 -13.41 4.25 0.66
C ASN A 149 -14.08 5.48 0.03
N SER A 150 -13.33 6.51 -0.34
CA SER A 150 -13.86 7.76 -0.91
C SER A 150 -13.14 8.15 -2.21
N SER A 151 -12.05 8.91 -2.12
CA SER A 151 -11.35 9.47 -3.29
C SER A 151 -10.57 8.44 -4.10
N LEU A 152 -9.93 7.45 -3.44
CA LEU A 152 -9.13 6.44 -4.15
C LEU A 152 -9.96 5.54 -5.08
N PRO A 153 -11.16 5.06 -4.72
CA PRO A 153 -12.04 4.36 -5.66
C PRO A 153 -12.40 5.19 -6.89
N VAL A 154 -12.67 6.50 -6.70
CA VAL A 154 -12.97 7.41 -7.80
C VAL A 154 -11.77 7.57 -8.73
N LEU A 155 -10.58 7.80 -8.17
CA LEU A 155 -9.36 7.90 -8.97
C LEU A 155 -9.01 6.57 -9.66
N ALA A 156 -9.28 5.43 -9.02
CA ALA A 156 -9.04 4.10 -9.58
C ALA A 156 -9.85 3.81 -10.84
N THR A 157 -11.00 4.47 -11.06
CA THR A 157 -11.73 4.36 -12.33
C THR A 157 -10.93 4.90 -13.51
N GLN A 158 -10.02 5.85 -13.23
CA GLN A 158 -9.19 6.49 -14.25
C GLN A 158 -7.94 5.67 -14.58
N LEU A 159 -7.55 4.73 -13.74
CA LEU A 159 -6.35 3.91 -13.95
C LEU A 159 -6.63 2.46 -13.54
N ALA A 160 -7.00 1.64 -14.52
CA ALA A 160 -7.21 0.22 -14.29
C ALA A 160 -5.92 -0.48 -13.83
N GLY A 161 -6.05 -1.35 -12.85
CA GLY A 161 -4.93 -2.12 -12.31
C GLY A 161 -3.98 -1.34 -11.39
N ALA A 162 -4.35 -0.12 -10.98
CA ALA A 162 -3.59 0.61 -9.97
C ALA A 162 -3.82 0.02 -8.57
N GLU A 163 -2.74 -0.12 -7.82
CA GLU A 163 -2.79 -0.55 -6.42
C GLU A 163 -3.21 0.60 -5.52
N LYS A 164 -4.19 0.36 -4.65
CA LYS A 164 -4.63 1.35 -3.65
C LYS A 164 -3.95 1.08 -2.32
N ARG A 165 -3.29 2.10 -1.76
CA ARG A 165 -2.64 2.03 -0.45
C ARG A 165 -3.01 3.23 0.40
N ALA A 166 -3.17 3.00 1.70
CA ALA A 166 -3.21 4.09 2.67
C ALA A 166 -1.80 4.42 3.15
N ASP A 167 -1.59 5.69 3.43
CA ASP A 167 -0.42 6.18 4.15
C ASP A 167 -0.83 6.94 5.42
N THR A 168 0.14 7.47 6.15
CA THR A 168 -0.09 8.16 7.43
C THR A 168 -0.46 9.63 7.30
N ARG A 169 -0.69 10.13 6.07
CA ARG A 169 -1.08 11.54 5.86
C ARG A 169 -2.44 11.86 6.46
N LYS A 170 -2.61 13.09 6.88
CA LYS A 170 -3.89 13.61 7.39
C LYS A 170 -4.66 14.43 6.34
N GLY A 171 -4.05 14.73 5.20
CA GLY A 171 -4.64 15.54 4.13
C GLY A 171 -5.63 14.76 3.26
N ALA A 172 -6.51 15.50 2.56
CA ALA A 172 -7.50 14.94 1.63
C ALA A 172 -6.94 14.70 0.22
N ALA A 173 -5.73 15.23 -0.10
CA ALA A 173 -5.08 15.03 -1.39
C ALA A 173 -4.65 13.57 -1.55
N VAL A 174 -4.74 13.07 -2.76
CA VAL A 174 -4.33 11.71 -3.14
C VAL A 174 -3.19 11.78 -4.14
N ASP A 175 -2.27 10.81 -4.07
CA ASP A 175 -1.17 10.73 -5.01
C ASP A 175 -1.41 9.60 -6.01
N LEU A 176 -1.13 9.88 -7.25
CA LEU A 176 -1.03 8.92 -8.33
C LEU A 176 0.45 8.76 -8.69
N ILE A 177 1.02 7.61 -8.39
CA ILE A 177 2.40 7.26 -8.74
C ILE A 177 2.36 6.35 -9.94
N LEU A 178 2.88 6.82 -11.08
CA LEU A 178 2.88 6.10 -12.34
C LEU A 178 4.00 5.05 -12.36
N GLY A 179 3.66 3.80 -12.67
CA GLY A 179 4.60 2.69 -12.74
C GLY A 179 5.06 2.34 -14.15
N THR A 180 6.01 1.41 -14.26
CA THR A 180 6.63 1.03 -15.54
C THR A 180 5.66 0.38 -16.52
N ALA A 181 4.61 -0.30 -16.04
CA ALA A 181 3.57 -0.88 -16.88
C ALA A 181 2.48 0.12 -17.31
N PHE A 182 2.59 1.39 -16.92
CA PHE A 182 1.64 2.42 -17.31
C PHE A 182 1.67 2.66 -18.83
N LYS A 183 0.54 2.50 -19.50
CA LYS A 183 0.37 2.75 -20.93
C LYS A 183 -0.50 3.99 -21.22
N GLY A 184 -1.30 4.41 -20.25
CA GLY A 184 -2.25 5.51 -20.36
C GLY A 184 -3.36 5.36 -19.34
N LEU A 185 -4.20 6.39 -19.22
CA LEU A 185 -5.41 6.32 -18.43
C LEU A 185 -6.45 5.42 -19.13
N THR A 186 -7.36 4.88 -18.34
CA THR A 186 -8.54 4.17 -18.85
C THR A 186 -9.28 5.05 -19.87
N PRO A 187 -9.76 4.51 -21.00
CA PRO A 187 -10.56 5.28 -21.95
C PRO A 187 -11.70 6.01 -21.24
N LYS A 188 -11.92 7.28 -21.61
CA LYS A 188 -12.87 8.14 -20.88
C LYS A 188 -14.25 7.53 -20.73
N ALA A 189 -14.79 6.91 -21.78
CA ALA A 189 -16.11 6.26 -21.74
C ALA A 189 -16.16 5.13 -20.68
N ALA A 190 -15.13 4.30 -20.60
CA ALA A 190 -15.05 3.21 -19.62
C ALA A 190 -14.86 3.74 -18.20
N ALA A 191 -14.06 4.79 -18.03
CA ALA A 191 -13.87 5.45 -16.74
C ALA A 191 -15.17 6.11 -16.25
N ASP A 192 -15.92 6.76 -17.13
CA ASP A 192 -17.22 7.38 -16.80
C ASP A 192 -18.27 6.32 -16.40
N GLN A 193 -18.29 5.18 -17.11
CA GLN A 193 -19.16 4.04 -16.75
C GLN A 193 -18.81 3.48 -15.37
N ALA A 194 -17.50 3.28 -15.09
CA ALA A 194 -17.04 2.79 -13.81
C ALA A 194 -17.36 3.79 -12.67
N LEU A 195 -17.26 5.09 -12.95
CA LEU A 195 -17.61 6.13 -12.00
C LEU A 195 -19.13 6.14 -11.72
N ALA A 196 -19.96 5.98 -12.75
CA ALA A 196 -21.42 5.87 -12.60
C ALA A 196 -21.81 4.63 -11.78
N ALA A 197 -21.15 3.49 -12.00
CA ALA A 197 -21.34 2.27 -11.21
C ALA A 197 -20.93 2.44 -9.75
N LEU A 198 -19.88 3.22 -9.46
CA LEU A 198 -19.51 3.56 -8.08
C LEU A 198 -20.56 4.45 -7.39
N ALA A 199 -21.15 5.40 -8.13
CA ALA A 199 -22.17 6.30 -7.61
C ALA A 199 -23.50 5.58 -7.36
N ASN A 200 -23.85 4.62 -8.25
CA ASN A 200 -25.08 3.84 -8.19
C ASN A 200 -24.73 2.34 -8.19
N PRO A 201 -24.31 1.78 -7.05
CA PRO A 201 -24.02 0.35 -7.00
C PRO A 201 -25.31 -0.42 -7.25
N SER A 202 -25.39 -1.13 -8.38
CA SER A 202 -26.43 -2.12 -8.60
C SER A 202 -26.37 -3.16 -7.48
N PRO A 203 -27.53 -3.61 -6.90
CA PRO A 203 -27.52 -4.71 -5.96
C PRO A 203 -26.75 -5.88 -6.56
N ALA A 204 -25.82 -6.41 -5.80
CA ALA A 204 -25.14 -7.63 -6.23
C ALA A 204 -26.20 -8.68 -6.58
N PRO A 205 -26.07 -9.42 -7.71
CA PRO A 205 -26.97 -10.51 -7.97
C PRO A 205 -26.92 -11.45 -6.78
N THR A 206 -28.02 -11.52 -6.03
CA THR A 206 -28.19 -12.56 -5.03
C THR A 206 -28.08 -13.86 -5.78
N SER A 207 -26.94 -14.56 -5.61
CA SER A 207 -26.83 -15.93 -6.05
C SER A 207 -27.93 -16.68 -5.31
N SER A 208 -29.05 -16.89 -5.95
CA SER A 208 -30.05 -17.84 -5.49
C SER A 208 -29.39 -19.21 -5.58
N THR A 209 -28.83 -19.65 -4.49
CA THR A 209 -28.52 -21.06 -4.27
C THR A 209 -29.90 -21.77 -4.28
N LYS A 210 -30.31 -22.22 -5.47
CA LYS A 210 -31.24 -23.32 -5.58
C LYS A 210 -30.52 -24.54 -4.98
N GLY A 211 -31.03 -25.01 -3.87
CA GLY A 211 -30.54 -26.25 -3.26
C GLY A 211 -31.04 -26.41 -1.85
N CYS A 212 -32.26 -26.80 -1.70
CA CYS A 212 -32.69 -27.75 -0.67
C CYS A 212 -33.10 -29.01 -1.38
#